data_e16ca1fe3f2bfae91f89fb3bfec917da
#
_entry.id   e16ca1fe3f2bfae91f89fb3bfec917da
#
_cell.length_a   1.000
_cell.length_b   1.000
_cell.length_c   1.000
_cell.angle_alpha   90.00
_cell.angle_beta   90.00
_cell.angle_gamma   90.00
#
_symmetry.space_group_name_H-M   'P 1'
#
loop_
_entity.id
_entity.type
_entity.pdbx_description
1 polymer ?
#
loop_
_entity_poly.entity_id
_entity_poly.type
_entity_poly.pdbx_seq_one_letter_code
_entity_poly.pdbx_strand_id
1 'polypeptide(L)'
;PNFKDKVGERRSVVTQNIDLMPTFLENNNVKIPDEVQGKSLLQFLDKEEKTNHSALYGYWGGGINITDGRYTYFHYPDNMKRTDSFQYTLMPTHLRQFFTINELKSAELQKPFSFTKGMPVLKIRNDEEGPAIGNEFGAGAMKFEDKKNALYDLFNDPGQLNPIEQPEIIKQMKSIMLDKMQKNDAPTEILERFNKN
;
A
#
# COMPACT_ATOMS: atom_id res chain seq x y z
N PRO A 1 -16.08 7.39 27.75
CA PRO A 1 -15.35 7.72 26.53
C PRO A 1 -15.24 9.24 26.41
N ASN A 2 -14.05 9.72 26.08
CA ASN A 2 -13.72 11.17 26.07
C ASN A 2 -14.36 11.93 24.90
N PHE A 3 -15.09 11.25 24.01
CA PHE A 3 -15.60 11.80 22.74
C PHE A 3 -17.11 11.55 22.56
N LYS A 4 -17.89 11.61 23.65
CA LYS A 4 -19.35 11.37 23.59
C LYS A 4 -20.08 12.39 22.72
N ASP A 5 -19.56 13.62 22.68
CA ASP A 5 -20.07 14.74 21.89
C ASP A 5 -19.81 14.59 20.38
N LYS A 6 -18.92 13.68 19.98
CA LYS A 6 -18.55 13.43 18.59
C LYS A 6 -19.25 12.21 17.97
N VAL A 7 -20.10 11.55 18.74
CA VAL A 7 -20.81 10.36 18.26
C VAL A 7 -21.75 10.73 17.10
N GLY A 8 -21.60 10.01 15.98
CA GLY A 8 -22.39 10.23 14.77
C GLY A 8 -21.82 11.27 13.80
N GLU A 9 -20.75 11.97 14.16
CA GLU A 9 -20.07 12.88 13.24
C GLU A 9 -19.32 12.10 12.15
N ARG A 10 -19.21 12.71 10.96
CA ARG A 10 -18.44 12.17 9.82
C ARG A 10 -17.26 13.08 9.55
N ARG A 11 -16.15 12.47 9.13
CA ARG A 11 -14.91 13.15 8.72
C ARG A 11 -14.53 12.75 7.32
N SER A 12 -14.01 13.70 6.54
CA SER A 12 -13.58 13.49 5.13
C SER A 12 -12.08 13.24 5.00
N VAL A 13 -11.40 12.89 6.09
CA VAL A 13 -9.96 12.67 6.10
C VAL A 13 -9.64 11.30 5.51
N VAL A 14 -8.62 11.23 4.66
CA VAL A 14 -8.08 9.95 4.18
C VAL A 14 -7.42 9.21 5.34
N THR A 15 -7.85 8.00 5.60
CA THR A 15 -7.36 7.15 6.68
C THR A 15 -6.90 5.79 6.13
N GLN A 16 -6.03 5.13 6.90
CA GLN A 16 -5.52 3.79 6.58
C GLN A 16 -5.65 2.87 7.79
N ASN A 17 -5.69 1.56 7.55
CA ASN A 17 -5.77 0.59 8.66
C ASN A 17 -4.58 0.67 9.61
N ILE A 18 -3.40 1.11 9.14
CA ILE A 18 -2.22 1.33 9.96
C ILE A 18 -2.41 2.44 11.01
N ASP A 19 -3.41 3.32 10.82
CA ASP A 19 -3.73 4.42 11.73
C ASP A 19 -4.51 3.96 12.98
N LEU A 20 -5.09 2.76 12.95
CA LEU A 20 -5.88 2.24 14.06
C LEU A 20 -5.03 1.95 15.30
N MET A 21 -3.87 1.30 15.12
CA MET A 21 -2.99 0.96 16.23
C MET A 21 -2.52 2.20 17.01
N PRO A 22 -1.91 3.23 16.38
CA PRO A 22 -1.51 4.44 17.11
C PRO A 22 -2.69 5.17 17.73
N THR A 23 -3.88 5.12 17.11
CA THR A 23 -5.11 5.70 17.70
C THR A 23 -5.49 5.01 19.00
N PHE A 24 -5.47 3.68 19.04
CA PHE A 24 -5.76 2.94 20.27
C PHE A 24 -4.72 3.15 21.36
N LEU A 25 -3.43 3.19 20.99
CA LEU A 25 -2.36 3.46 21.94
C LEU A 25 -2.51 4.85 22.56
N GLU A 26 -2.69 5.89 21.75
CA GLU A 26 -2.86 7.25 22.23
C GLU A 26 -4.12 7.41 23.10
N ASN A 27 -5.26 6.83 22.68
CA ASN A 27 -6.49 6.86 23.47
C ASN A 27 -6.36 6.21 24.86
N ASN A 28 -5.41 5.30 25.01
CA ASN A 28 -5.11 4.64 26.29
C ASN A 28 -3.87 5.23 26.99
N ASN A 29 -3.37 6.38 26.56
CA ASN A 29 -2.17 7.03 27.09
C ASN A 29 -0.92 6.11 27.05
N VAL A 30 -0.83 5.23 26.08
CA VAL A 30 0.33 4.37 25.84
C VAL A 30 1.22 5.02 24.78
N LYS A 31 2.54 5.05 25.04
CA LYS A 31 3.50 5.59 24.08
C LYS A 31 3.42 4.80 22.76
N ILE A 32 3.29 5.53 21.64
CA ILE A 32 3.36 4.95 20.31
C ILE A 32 4.81 4.58 20.02
N PRO A 33 5.12 3.32 19.66
CA PRO A 33 6.47 2.91 19.28
C PRO A 33 7.00 3.68 18.06
N ASP A 34 8.30 3.93 18.03
CA ASP A 34 8.94 4.76 17.01
C ASP A 34 8.87 4.14 15.59
N GLU A 35 8.74 2.81 15.47
CA GLU A 35 8.57 2.10 14.21
C GLU A 35 7.15 2.16 13.64
N VAL A 36 6.18 2.71 14.36
CA VAL A 36 4.78 2.83 13.88
C VAL A 36 4.68 3.96 12.87
N GLN A 37 4.30 3.63 11.64
CA GLN A 37 4.20 4.59 10.54
C GLN A 37 2.81 5.23 10.41
N GLY A 38 1.78 4.60 10.99
CA GLY A 38 0.42 5.13 11.07
C GLY A 38 0.34 6.36 11.97
N LYS A 39 -0.71 7.14 11.81
CA LYS A 39 -0.98 8.35 12.59
C LYS A 39 -2.27 8.18 13.38
N SER A 40 -2.26 8.66 14.62
CA SER A 40 -3.49 8.64 15.43
C SER A 40 -4.61 9.47 14.78
N LEU A 41 -5.77 8.89 14.73
CA LEU A 41 -6.98 9.55 14.20
C LEU A 41 -7.62 10.52 15.23
N LEU A 42 -7.18 10.51 16.48
CA LEU A 42 -7.71 11.39 17.53
C LEU A 42 -7.54 12.87 17.17
N GLN A 43 -6.45 13.23 16.49
CA GLN A 43 -6.18 14.58 16.00
C GLN A 43 -7.29 15.13 15.08
N PHE A 44 -8.06 14.27 14.42
CA PHE A 44 -9.10 14.65 13.47
C PHE A 44 -10.50 14.72 14.10
N LEU A 45 -10.63 14.43 15.40
CA LEU A 45 -11.91 14.52 16.09
C LEU A 45 -12.33 15.96 16.33
N ASP A 46 -11.38 16.84 16.65
CA ASP A 46 -11.67 18.23 16.99
C ASP A 46 -11.51 19.20 15.83
N LYS A 47 -10.70 18.85 14.83
CA LYS A 47 -10.43 19.71 13.67
C LYS A 47 -10.54 18.92 12.39
N GLU A 48 -11.37 19.39 11.49
CA GLU A 48 -11.34 18.97 10.10
C GLU A 48 -10.20 19.73 9.39
N GLU A 49 -8.95 19.35 9.67
CA GLU A 49 -7.85 19.89 8.91
C GLU A 49 -7.95 19.29 7.49
N LYS A 50 -7.96 20.16 6.49
CA LYS A 50 -7.65 19.79 5.10
C LYS A 50 -6.16 19.41 5.05
N THR A 51 -5.83 18.29 5.63
CA THR A 51 -4.48 17.76 5.56
C THR A 51 -4.32 17.16 4.18
N ASN A 52 -3.18 17.46 3.54
CA ASN A 52 -2.75 16.80 2.31
C ASN A 52 -2.43 15.31 2.60
N HIS A 53 -3.39 14.60 3.22
CA HIS A 53 -3.27 13.18 3.47
C HIS A 53 -3.57 12.44 2.18
N SER A 54 -2.63 11.64 1.78
CA SER A 54 -2.80 10.70 0.70
C SER A 54 -2.48 9.29 1.23
N ALA A 55 -3.16 8.30 0.70
CA ALA A 55 -2.98 6.91 1.09
C ALA A 55 -2.58 6.06 -0.12
N LEU A 56 -1.60 5.18 0.09
CA LEU A 56 -1.32 4.08 -0.83
C LEU A 56 -2.22 2.91 -0.50
N TYR A 57 -2.73 2.25 -1.52
CA TYR A 57 -3.51 1.03 -1.36
C TYR A 57 -3.34 0.11 -2.55
N GLY A 58 -3.76 -1.11 -2.42
CA GLY A 58 -3.59 -2.12 -3.45
C GLY A 58 -3.52 -3.51 -2.83
N TYR A 59 -3.07 -4.47 -3.59
CA TYR A 59 -2.84 -5.82 -3.11
C TYR A 59 -1.51 -6.34 -3.64
N TRP A 60 -0.96 -7.27 -2.91
CA TRP A 60 0.35 -7.84 -3.18
C TRP A 60 0.47 -8.37 -4.61
N GLY A 61 1.55 -7.95 -5.29
CA GLY A 61 1.84 -8.33 -6.68
C GLY A 61 0.98 -7.64 -7.74
N GLY A 62 0.03 -6.78 -7.35
CA GLY A 62 -0.81 -6.01 -8.25
C GLY A 62 -0.29 -4.61 -8.54
N GLY A 63 -1.20 -3.72 -8.93
CA GLY A 63 -0.92 -2.30 -9.05
C GLY A 63 -0.74 -1.63 -7.69
N ILE A 64 -0.08 -0.49 -7.68
CA ILE A 64 -0.05 0.43 -6.54
C ILE A 64 -0.96 1.59 -6.87
N ASN A 65 -1.90 1.86 -5.98
CA ASN A 65 -2.88 2.91 -6.16
C ASN A 65 -2.65 3.99 -5.11
N ILE A 66 -3.04 5.21 -5.43
CA ILE A 66 -2.96 6.33 -4.50
C ILE A 66 -4.25 7.14 -4.53
N THR A 67 -4.67 7.62 -3.37
CA THR A 67 -5.75 8.60 -3.25
C THR A 67 -5.34 9.77 -2.36
N ASP A 68 -5.84 10.96 -2.68
CA ASP A 68 -5.75 12.17 -1.84
C ASP A 68 -7.11 12.54 -1.23
N GLY A 69 -8.11 11.67 -1.42
CA GLY A 69 -9.50 11.88 -0.96
C GLY A 69 -10.41 12.50 -2.00
N ARG A 70 -9.87 13.25 -2.97
CA ARG A 70 -10.61 13.71 -4.14
C ARG A 70 -10.34 12.86 -5.36
N TYR A 71 -9.08 12.64 -5.68
CA TYR A 71 -8.67 11.81 -6.79
C TYR A 71 -8.19 10.45 -6.30
N THR A 72 -8.39 9.43 -7.13
CA THR A 72 -7.74 8.14 -6.98
C THR A 72 -7.10 7.75 -8.30
N TYR A 73 -5.82 7.35 -8.22
CA TYR A 73 -5.04 6.94 -9.38
C TYR A 73 -4.60 5.49 -9.23
N PHE A 74 -5.01 4.68 -10.18
CA PHE A 74 -4.62 3.29 -10.33
C PHE A 74 -3.40 3.21 -11.22
N HIS A 75 -2.30 2.69 -10.70
CA HIS A 75 -1.04 2.56 -11.42
C HIS A 75 -0.60 1.11 -11.47
N TYR A 76 -0.49 0.60 -12.67
CA TYR A 76 -0.04 -0.76 -12.95
C TYR A 76 1.35 -0.73 -13.60
N PRO A 77 2.26 -1.65 -13.24
CA PRO A 77 3.53 -1.76 -13.93
C PRO A 77 3.31 -2.31 -15.34
N ASP A 78 4.19 -1.95 -16.28
CA ASP A 78 4.14 -2.42 -17.67
C ASP A 78 4.22 -3.95 -17.77
N ASN A 79 4.92 -4.56 -16.81
CA ASN A 79 5.10 -6.00 -16.74
C ASN A 79 4.52 -6.54 -15.43
N MET A 80 3.44 -7.27 -15.55
CA MET A 80 2.77 -7.95 -14.43
C MET A 80 3.28 -9.39 -14.22
N LYS A 81 4.38 -9.80 -14.90
CA LYS A 81 4.95 -11.13 -14.69
C LYS A 81 5.41 -11.28 -13.25
N ARG A 82 4.96 -12.34 -12.63
CA ARG A 82 5.27 -12.67 -11.25
C ARG A 82 6.76 -12.89 -11.04
N THR A 83 7.42 -13.58 -11.97
CA THR A 83 8.84 -13.90 -11.91
C THR A 83 9.77 -12.68 -11.94
N ASP A 84 9.24 -11.50 -12.30
CA ASP A 84 9.99 -10.24 -12.28
C ASP A 84 9.76 -9.45 -10.97
N SER A 85 9.22 -10.10 -9.95
CA SER A 85 8.97 -9.50 -8.65
C SER A 85 9.64 -10.29 -7.53
N PHE A 86 9.84 -9.61 -6.39
CA PHE A 86 10.40 -10.19 -5.18
C PHE A 86 9.42 -10.06 -4.03
N GLN A 87 9.53 -10.97 -3.10
CA GLN A 87 8.90 -10.85 -1.79
C GLN A 87 9.98 -10.60 -0.74
N TYR A 88 9.65 -9.78 0.24
CA TYR A 88 10.50 -9.42 1.36
C TYR A 88 9.81 -9.87 2.64
N THR A 89 10.44 -10.71 3.43
CA THR A 89 9.79 -11.32 4.57
C THR A 89 10.74 -11.62 5.73
N LEU A 90 10.22 -11.57 6.96
CA LEU A 90 10.87 -12.11 8.14
C LEU A 90 10.41 -13.56 8.43
N MET A 91 9.39 -14.04 7.69
CA MET A 91 8.89 -15.40 7.85
C MET A 91 9.65 -16.36 6.95
N PRO A 92 9.99 -17.57 7.43
CA PRO A 92 10.69 -18.58 6.64
C PRO A 92 9.77 -19.35 5.67
N THR A 93 8.53 -18.90 5.50
CA THR A 93 7.50 -19.57 4.68
C THR A 93 6.55 -18.53 4.08
N HIS A 94 5.76 -18.93 3.09
CA HIS A 94 4.52 -18.23 2.77
C HIS A 94 3.51 -18.32 3.92
N LEU A 95 2.45 -17.54 3.87
CA LEU A 95 1.45 -17.52 4.93
C LEU A 95 0.77 -18.88 5.15
N ARG A 96 0.58 -19.67 4.08
CA ARG A 96 -0.16 -20.93 4.12
C ARG A 96 0.59 -22.15 3.57
N GLN A 97 1.81 -21.95 3.06
CA GLN A 97 2.59 -23.01 2.43
C GLN A 97 4.08 -22.76 2.56
N PHE A 98 4.90 -23.78 2.32
CA PHE A 98 6.34 -23.63 2.26
C PHE A 98 6.78 -22.93 0.97
N PHE A 99 7.95 -22.34 0.99
CA PHE A 99 8.60 -21.88 -0.24
C PHE A 99 8.94 -23.08 -1.15
N THR A 100 8.84 -22.86 -2.45
CA THR A 100 9.32 -23.83 -3.43
C THR A 100 10.86 -23.94 -3.37
N ILE A 101 11.43 -24.99 -3.94
CA ILE A 101 12.88 -25.16 -4.03
C ILE A 101 13.51 -24.02 -4.83
N ASN A 102 12.85 -23.55 -5.88
CA ASN A 102 13.34 -22.44 -6.70
C ASN A 102 13.32 -21.12 -5.94
N GLU A 103 12.27 -20.83 -5.18
CA GLU A 103 12.21 -19.68 -4.29
C GLU A 103 13.34 -19.71 -3.26
N LEU A 104 13.57 -20.85 -2.60
CA LEU A 104 14.65 -21.00 -1.61
C LEU A 104 16.05 -20.86 -2.24
N LYS A 105 16.26 -21.34 -3.46
CA LYS A 105 17.53 -21.15 -4.17
C LYS A 105 17.81 -19.68 -4.52
N SER A 106 16.76 -18.88 -4.65
CA SER A 106 16.87 -17.44 -4.94
C SER A 106 16.97 -16.57 -3.68
N ALA A 107 16.80 -17.17 -2.49
CA ALA A 107 16.73 -16.45 -1.25
C ALA A 107 18.08 -15.83 -0.86
N GLU A 108 18.06 -14.56 -0.52
CA GLU A 108 19.20 -13.81 -0.01
C GLU A 108 18.80 -12.90 1.16
N LEU A 109 19.75 -12.65 2.06
CA LEU A 109 19.54 -11.69 3.14
C LEU A 109 19.80 -10.28 2.63
N GLN A 110 18.81 -9.41 2.85
CA GLN A 110 18.88 -7.98 2.57
C GLN A 110 19.03 -7.18 3.86
N LYS A 111 19.51 -5.95 3.72
CA LYS A 111 19.59 -5.00 4.83
C LYS A 111 18.21 -4.81 5.47
N PRO A 112 18.16 -4.53 6.79
CA PRO A 112 16.92 -4.21 7.46
C PRO A 112 16.19 -3.04 6.80
N PHE A 113 14.87 -3.06 6.81
CA PHE A 113 14.05 -1.86 6.62
C PHE A 113 13.96 -1.06 7.93
N SER A 114 13.60 0.21 7.86
CA SER A 114 13.48 1.09 9.03
C SER A 114 12.54 0.52 10.11
N PHE A 115 11.51 -0.21 9.69
CA PHE A 115 10.49 -0.82 10.57
C PHE A 115 10.83 -2.24 11.05
N THR A 116 11.93 -2.85 10.63
CA THR A 116 12.30 -4.23 11.02
C THR A 116 13.21 -4.30 12.25
N LYS A 117 13.40 -3.20 12.98
CA LYS A 117 14.19 -3.12 14.22
C LYS A 117 15.62 -3.68 14.07
N GLY A 118 16.26 -3.41 12.95
CA GLY A 118 17.61 -3.90 12.66
C GLY A 118 17.68 -5.37 12.22
N MET A 119 16.55 -6.08 12.10
CA MET A 119 16.53 -7.44 11.60
C MET A 119 16.60 -7.46 10.07
N PRO A 120 17.59 -8.16 9.49
CA PRO A 120 17.65 -8.35 8.04
C PRO A 120 16.43 -9.11 7.55
N VAL A 121 16.02 -8.80 6.33
CA VAL A 121 14.88 -9.47 5.69
C VAL A 121 15.35 -10.46 4.66
N LEU A 122 14.55 -11.50 4.45
CA LEU A 122 14.77 -12.47 3.39
C LEU A 122 14.15 -11.90 2.10
N LYS A 123 14.96 -11.70 1.07
CA LYS A 123 14.52 -11.35 -0.29
C LYS A 123 14.46 -12.62 -1.11
N ILE A 124 13.30 -12.91 -1.68
CA ILE A 124 13.05 -14.14 -2.44
C ILE A 124 12.41 -13.76 -3.76
N ARG A 125 12.93 -14.27 -4.86
CA ARG A 125 12.31 -14.10 -6.17
C ARG A 125 11.03 -14.94 -6.24
N ASN A 126 9.96 -14.36 -6.76
CA ASN A 126 8.71 -15.10 -6.95
C ASN A 126 8.88 -16.16 -8.05
N ASP A 127 8.36 -17.35 -7.80
CA ASP A 127 8.36 -18.48 -8.73
C ASP A 127 7.03 -18.58 -9.47
N GLU A 128 7.03 -19.13 -10.67
CA GLU A 128 5.81 -19.43 -11.42
C GLU A 128 4.95 -20.48 -10.71
N GLU A 129 5.57 -21.44 -10.02
CA GLU A 129 4.90 -22.50 -9.27
C GLU A 129 4.37 -22.06 -7.90
N GLY A 130 4.78 -20.89 -7.42
CA GLY A 130 4.31 -20.37 -6.15
C GLY A 130 2.82 -20.00 -6.18
N PRO A 131 2.22 -19.62 -5.05
CA PRO A 131 0.79 -19.33 -4.97
C PRO A 131 0.40 -18.26 -5.98
N ALA A 132 -0.57 -18.57 -6.84
CA ALA A 132 -1.07 -17.62 -7.83
C ALA A 132 -1.73 -16.43 -7.12
N ILE A 133 -1.36 -15.22 -7.51
CA ILE A 133 -2.01 -13.99 -7.03
C ILE A 133 -3.51 -14.10 -7.35
N GLY A 134 -4.35 -14.01 -6.32
CA GLY A 134 -5.81 -14.10 -6.45
C GLY A 134 -6.41 -15.49 -6.15
N ASN A 135 -5.68 -16.59 -6.30
CA ASN A 135 -6.21 -17.92 -5.94
C ASN A 135 -6.29 -18.11 -4.42
N GLU A 136 -5.44 -17.47 -3.66
CA GLU A 136 -5.43 -17.56 -2.20
C GLU A 136 -6.66 -16.92 -1.55
N PHE A 137 -7.32 -15.99 -2.23
CA PHE A 137 -8.47 -15.25 -1.71
C PHE A 137 -9.80 -15.64 -2.34
N GLY A 138 -9.85 -16.70 -3.16
CA GLY A 138 -11.08 -17.14 -3.81
C GLY A 138 -11.62 -16.16 -4.88
N ALA A 139 -10.93 -15.08 -5.13
CA ALA A 139 -11.19 -14.23 -6.28
C ALA A 139 -10.67 -14.97 -7.50
N GLY A 140 -11.54 -15.37 -8.40
CA GLY A 140 -11.16 -15.99 -9.67
C GLY A 140 -10.02 -15.22 -10.31
N ALA A 141 -9.12 -15.90 -10.99
CA ALA A 141 -7.89 -15.33 -11.54
C ALA A 141 -8.19 -13.95 -12.17
N MET A 142 -7.76 -12.90 -11.50
CA MET A 142 -7.88 -11.57 -12.08
C MET A 142 -6.95 -11.54 -13.29
N LYS A 143 -7.54 -11.44 -14.47
CA LYS A 143 -6.78 -11.21 -15.69
C LYS A 143 -6.21 -9.80 -15.62
N PHE A 144 -4.96 -9.68 -15.24
CA PHE A 144 -4.26 -8.39 -15.18
C PHE A 144 -3.98 -7.80 -16.57
N GLU A 145 -4.11 -8.60 -17.61
CA GLU A 145 -3.88 -8.21 -19.02
C GLU A 145 -4.74 -7.02 -19.47
N ASP A 146 -5.91 -6.84 -18.85
CA ASP A 146 -6.84 -5.75 -19.18
C ASP A 146 -6.69 -4.53 -18.26
N LYS A 147 -5.73 -4.52 -17.33
CA LYS A 147 -5.57 -3.41 -16.39
C LYS A 147 -4.77 -2.28 -17.02
N LYS A 148 -5.36 -1.09 -17.01
CA LYS A 148 -4.75 0.15 -17.48
C LYS A 148 -4.68 1.16 -16.35
N ASN A 149 -3.67 2.02 -16.41
CA ASN A 149 -3.59 3.17 -15.52
C ASN A 149 -4.86 4.01 -15.68
N ALA A 150 -5.45 4.44 -14.58
CA ALA A 150 -6.70 5.18 -14.61
C ALA A 150 -6.77 6.19 -13.45
N LEU A 151 -7.26 7.38 -13.74
CA LEU A 151 -7.55 8.43 -12.76
C LEU A 151 -9.06 8.62 -12.65
N TYR A 152 -9.57 8.74 -11.41
CA TYR A 152 -10.97 9.02 -11.14
C TYR A 152 -11.12 10.21 -10.20
N ASP A 153 -12.14 11.03 -10.40
CA ASP A 153 -12.56 12.10 -9.50
C ASP A 153 -13.69 11.60 -8.58
N LEU A 154 -13.37 11.25 -7.36
CA LEU A 154 -14.30 10.65 -6.39
C LEU A 154 -15.45 11.57 -5.98
N PHE A 155 -15.32 12.90 -6.17
CA PHE A 155 -16.43 13.82 -5.93
C PHE A 155 -17.51 13.73 -6.99
N ASN A 156 -17.09 13.62 -8.25
CA ASN A 156 -18.01 13.58 -9.39
C ASN A 156 -18.40 12.15 -9.77
N ASP A 157 -17.54 11.17 -9.47
CA ASP A 157 -17.72 9.76 -9.78
C ASP A 157 -17.28 8.87 -8.60
N PRO A 158 -18.04 8.84 -7.50
CA PRO A 158 -17.71 8.00 -6.33
C PRO A 158 -17.72 6.50 -6.66
N GLY A 159 -18.41 6.10 -7.72
CA GLY A 159 -18.46 4.73 -8.23
C GLY A 159 -17.26 4.31 -9.08
N GLN A 160 -16.38 5.26 -9.44
CA GLN A 160 -15.19 5.02 -10.28
C GLN A 160 -15.54 4.31 -11.60
N LEU A 161 -16.58 4.79 -12.26
CA LEU A 161 -17.09 4.21 -13.51
C LEU A 161 -16.48 4.89 -14.74
N ASN A 162 -16.09 6.17 -14.63
CA ASN A 162 -15.66 7.02 -15.73
C ASN A 162 -14.26 7.59 -15.46
N PRO A 163 -13.20 6.95 -15.95
CA PRO A 163 -11.85 7.48 -15.82
C PRO A 163 -11.71 8.82 -16.54
N ILE A 164 -10.93 9.71 -15.96
CA ILE A 164 -10.66 11.04 -16.52
C ILE A 164 -9.23 11.15 -17.03
N GLU A 165 -9.02 11.93 -18.09
CA GLU A 165 -7.71 12.21 -18.66
C GLU A 165 -7.26 13.61 -18.24
N GLN A 166 -6.48 13.69 -17.15
CA GLN A 166 -5.88 14.94 -16.66
C GLN A 166 -4.39 14.72 -16.37
N PRO A 167 -3.51 14.91 -17.35
CA PRO A 167 -2.09 14.57 -17.27
C PRO A 167 -1.37 15.23 -16.10
N GLU A 168 -1.70 16.47 -15.76
CA GLU A 168 -1.06 17.18 -14.64
C GLU A 168 -1.43 16.56 -13.28
N ILE A 169 -2.67 16.13 -13.11
CA ILE A 169 -3.11 15.45 -11.88
C ILE A 169 -2.47 14.07 -11.82
N ILE A 170 -2.44 13.33 -12.91
CA ILE A 170 -1.77 12.01 -12.98
C ILE A 170 -0.29 12.15 -12.57
N LYS A 171 0.41 13.14 -13.12
CA LYS A 171 1.81 13.42 -12.79
C LYS A 171 1.99 13.74 -11.31
N GLN A 172 1.10 14.58 -10.75
CA GLN A 172 1.11 14.90 -9.31
C GLN A 172 0.88 13.66 -8.45
N MET A 173 -0.16 12.88 -8.74
CA MET A 173 -0.49 11.65 -7.99
C MET A 173 0.65 10.63 -8.06
N LYS A 174 1.25 10.44 -9.24
CA LYS A 174 2.41 9.57 -9.43
C LYS A 174 3.61 10.06 -8.60
N SER A 175 3.89 11.37 -8.60
CA SER A 175 4.97 11.95 -7.80
C SER A 175 4.78 11.70 -6.31
N ILE A 176 3.57 11.92 -5.78
CA ILE A 176 3.24 11.66 -4.36
C ILE A 176 3.36 10.16 -4.04
N MET A 177 2.92 9.30 -4.95
CA MET A 177 3.03 7.84 -4.81
C MET A 177 4.49 7.42 -4.66
N LEU A 178 5.36 7.85 -5.57
CA LEU A 178 6.79 7.50 -5.55
C LEU A 178 7.50 8.03 -4.31
N ASP A 179 7.20 9.27 -3.89
CA ASP A 179 7.73 9.86 -2.66
C ASP A 179 7.34 9.02 -1.42
N LYS A 180 6.07 8.61 -1.35
CA LYS A 180 5.61 7.74 -0.25
C LYS A 180 6.26 6.36 -0.29
N MET A 181 6.40 5.75 -1.45
CA MET A 181 7.11 4.48 -1.59
C MET A 181 8.55 4.60 -1.10
N GLN A 182 9.26 5.64 -1.53
CA GLN A 182 10.64 5.89 -1.12
C GLN A 182 10.76 6.14 0.39
N LYS A 183 9.87 6.93 0.97
CA LYS A 183 9.84 7.19 2.43
C LYS A 183 9.53 5.96 3.27
N ASN A 184 8.94 4.93 2.66
CA ASN A 184 8.65 3.65 3.30
C ASN A 184 9.62 2.53 2.87
N ASP A 185 10.86 2.89 2.52
CA ASP A 185 11.93 1.96 2.18
C ASP A 185 11.61 1.03 1.00
N ALA A 186 10.78 1.46 0.05
CA ALA A 186 10.50 0.62 -1.11
C ALA A 186 11.82 0.26 -1.82
N PRO A 187 12.07 -1.04 -2.08
CA PRO A 187 13.28 -1.47 -2.77
C PRO A 187 13.42 -0.83 -4.15
N THR A 188 14.67 -0.63 -4.58
CA THR A 188 14.99 0.04 -5.85
C THR A 188 14.28 -0.60 -7.04
N GLU A 189 14.23 -1.92 -7.12
CA GLU A 189 13.56 -2.65 -8.18
C GLU A 189 12.05 -2.42 -8.21
N ILE A 190 11.44 -2.15 -7.06
CA ILE A 190 10.01 -1.78 -7.00
C ILE A 190 9.82 -0.33 -7.48
N LEU A 191 10.68 0.59 -7.04
CA LEU A 191 10.65 1.97 -7.52
C LEU A 191 10.85 2.04 -9.04
N GLU A 192 11.82 1.29 -9.58
CA GLU A 192 12.07 1.22 -11.02
C GLU A 192 10.88 0.63 -11.78
N ARG A 193 10.23 -0.40 -11.22
CA ARG A 193 9.06 -1.05 -11.82
C ARG A 193 7.87 -0.10 -11.98
N PHE A 194 7.68 0.80 -11.02
CA PHE A 194 6.56 1.75 -11.00
C PHE A 194 6.91 3.15 -11.51
N ASN A 195 8.19 3.43 -11.76
CA ASN A 195 8.61 4.73 -12.30
C ASN A 195 8.56 4.78 -13.84
N LYS A 196 8.54 3.64 -14.50
CA LYS A 196 8.40 3.55 -15.95
C LYS A 196 6.98 3.96 -16.34
N ASN A 197 6.85 5.03 -17.17
CA ASN A 197 5.62 5.70 -17.70
C ASN A 197 4.89 6.63 -16.75
#